data_84058b017a17cb8747da75afd6f557a1
#
_entry.id   84058b017a17cb8747da75afd6f557a1
#
_cell.length_a   1.000
_cell.length_b   1.000
_cell.length_c   1.000
_cell.angle_alpha   90.00
_cell.angle_beta   90.00
_cell.angle_gamma   90.00
#
_symmetry.space_group_name_H-M   'P 1'
#
loop_
_entity.id
_entity.type
_entity.pdbx_description
1 polymer ?
#
loop_
_entity_poly.entity_id
_entity_poly.type
_entity_poly.pdbx_seq_one_letter_code
_entity_poly.pdbx_strand_id
1 'polypeptide(L)'
;MYKRQPADRPLILVAPRWEEAKPFLSETLSPNEEIASVFVDAILAAGGLPLQMSITEDIEVIRHYVDVADGIAIPGGPDVNPKRWGDDRPYDPTLCCEIRDCFEFKLVGEVLRAKKPLFTTCRGTQLLNVATGGTLCMDVPSLGAREGRTQWRHTHVLNDPVHPVEVVPGSLLERALGGHRLIQTNSAHHCCVDRLGK
;
A
#
# COMPACT_ATOMS: atom_id res chain seq x y z
N MET A 1 26.82 20.09 1.70
CA MET A 1 26.49 18.73 1.25
C MET A 1 26.95 17.77 2.35
N TYR A 2 26.03 17.30 3.19
CA TYR A 2 26.33 16.35 4.27
C TYR A 2 26.66 15.00 3.60
N LYS A 3 27.90 14.54 3.69
CA LYS A 3 28.24 13.18 3.23
C LYS A 3 27.69 12.19 4.26
N ARG A 4 26.69 11.39 3.89
CA ARG A 4 26.25 10.24 4.70
C ARG A 4 27.47 9.37 5.02
N GLN A 5 27.61 9.00 6.29
CA GLN A 5 28.67 8.06 6.70
C GLN A 5 28.22 6.62 6.37
N PRO A 6 29.14 5.68 6.10
CA PRO A 6 28.82 4.31 5.71
C PRO A 6 28.01 3.48 6.73
N ALA A 7 27.73 4.03 7.89
CA ALA A 7 26.93 3.40 8.96
C ALA A 7 25.48 3.92 9.03
N ASP A 8 25.07 4.80 8.10
CA ASP A 8 23.73 5.41 8.14
C ASP A 8 22.69 4.41 7.66
N ARG A 9 21.65 4.21 8.49
CA ARG A 9 20.48 3.41 8.15
C ARG A 9 19.78 4.00 6.89
N PRO A 10 19.32 3.16 5.95
CA PRO A 10 18.57 3.68 4.80
C PRO A 10 17.29 4.38 5.27
N LEU A 11 17.05 5.56 4.72
CA LEU A 11 15.87 6.37 5.00
C LEU A 11 14.69 5.83 4.21
N ILE A 12 13.70 5.32 4.92
CA ILE A 12 12.45 4.81 4.33
C ILE A 12 11.32 5.79 4.65
N LEU A 13 10.84 6.49 3.64
CA LEU A 13 9.68 7.35 3.80
C LEU A 13 8.39 6.54 3.65
N VAL A 14 7.48 6.73 4.59
CA VAL A 14 6.20 5.99 4.65
C VAL A 14 5.05 6.94 4.36
N ALA A 15 4.21 6.57 3.37
CA ALA A 15 2.98 7.30 3.11
C ALA A 15 2.01 7.13 4.28
N PRO A 16 1.41 8.21 4.79
CA PRO A 16 0.54 8.12 5.96
C PRO A 16 -0.85 7.59 5.60
N ARG A 17 -1.57 7.18 6.63
CA ARG A 17 -3.03 7.07 6.61
C ARG A 17 -3.63 8.45 6.87
N TRP A 18 -4.85 8.63 6.41
CA TRP A 18 -5.68 9.78 6.71
C TRP A 18 -6.80 9.35 7.65
N GLU A 19 -6.91 10.01 8.79
CA GLU A 19 -7.99 9.83 9.74
C GLU A 19 -8.80 11.12 9.85
N GLU A 20 -10.11 11.03 9.56
CA GLU A 20 -11.02 12.15 9.71
C GLU A 20 -11.12 12.58 11.18
N ALA A 21 -11.35 13.86 11.39
CA ALA A 21 -11.56 14.40 12.74
C ALA A 21 -12.72 13.70 13.44
N LYS A 22 -12.48 13.16 14.64
CA LYS A 22 -13.53 12.53 15.46
C LYS A 22 -14.11 13.55 16.41
N PRO A 23 -15.40 13.92 16.28
CA PRO A 23 -15.97 15.06 17.02
C PRO A 23 -16.10 14.89 18.53
N PHE A 24 -15.70 13.77 19.14
CA PHE A 24 -16.02 13.45 20.52
C PHE A 24 -14.84 13.19 21.47
N LEU A 25 -13.59 13.15 21.04
CA LEU A 25 -12.52 12.65 21.89
C LEU A 25 -11.23 13.47 21.96
N SER A 26 -11.13 14.58 21.28
CA SER A 26 -9.92 15.42 21.39
C SER A 26 -10.22 16.88 21.21
N GLU A 27 -9.44 17.73 21.84
CA GLU A 27 -9.42 19.18 21.66
C GLU A 27 -8.98 19.59 20.26
N THR A 28 -8.55 18.64 19.42
CA THR A 28 -8.16 18.85 18.04
C THR A 28 -9.26 18.35 17.10
N LEU A 29 -10.02 19.29 16.57
CA LEU A 29 -11.02 19.06 15.51
C LEU A 29 -10.40 18.90 14.12
N SER A 30 -9.09 18.66 14.03
CA SER A 30 -8.38 18.55 12.76
C SER A 30 -8.18 17.08 12.37
N PRO A 31 -8.24 16.76 11.07
CA PRO A 31 -7.82 15.46 10.59
C PRO A 31 -6.37 15.16 10.94
N ASN A 32 -6.03 13.88 11.05
CA ASN A 32 -4.69 13.42 11.41
C ASN A 32 -4.08 12.58 10.31
N GLU A 33 -2.76 12.70 10.17
CA GLU A 33 -1.94 11.80 9.38
C GLU A 33 -1.16 10.87 10.32
N GLU A 34 -1.26 9.55 10.10
CA GLU A 34 -0.64 8.57 10.99
C GLU A 34 0.04 7.42 10.25
N ILE A 35 1.00 6.77 10.90
CA ILE A 35 1.59 5.50 10.47
C ILE A 35 1.24 4.42 11.49
N ALA A 36 0.81 3.26 11.02
CA ALA A 36 0.66 2.10 11.90
C ALA A 36 2.03 1.67 12.45
N SER A 37 2.13 1.49 13.77
CA SER A 37 3.39 1.12 14.46
C SER A 37 4.05 -0.13 13.87
N VAL A 38 3.26 -1.09 13.38
CA VAL A 38 3.77 -2.31 12.73
C VAL A 38 4.68 -2.01 11.52
N PHE A 39 4.44 -0.93 10.78
CA PHE A 39 5.33 -0.50 9.68
C PHE A 39 6.63 0.06 10.22
N VAL A 40 6.55 0.88 11.26
CA VAL A 40 7.72 1.45 11.95
C VAL A 40 8.60 0.33 12.48
N ASP A 41 8.01 -0.61 13.21
CA ASP A 41 8.72 -1.75 13.82
C ASP A 41 9.37 -2.64 12.75
N ALA A 42 8.67 -2.93 11.66
CA ALA A 42 9.21 -3.76 10.58
C ALA A 42 10.40 -3.08 9.88
N ILE A 43 10.33 -1.78 9.61
CA ILE A 43 11.43 -1.02 8.99
C ILE A 43 12.64 -0.95 9.93
N LEU A 44 12.41 -0.70 11.22
CA LEU A 44 13.47 -0.69 12.22
C LEU A 44 14.15 -2.05 12.37
N ALA A 45 13.36 -3.13 12.41
CA ALA A 45 13.87 -4.51 12.47
C ALA A 45 14.70 -4.89 11.23
N ALA A 46 14.33 -4.34 10.05
CA ALA A 46 15.10 -4.49 8.83
C ALA A 46 16.33 -3.58 8.74
N GLY A 47 16.60 -2.76 9.74
CA GLY A 47 17.75 -1.86 9.79
C GLY A 47 17.54 -0.50 9.12
N GLY A 48 16.33 -0.18 8.70
CA GLY A 48 15.97 1.11 8.10
C GLY A 48 15.69 2.20 9.14
N LEU A 49 15.55 3.43 8.68
CA LEU A 49 15.09 4.60 9.43
C LEU A 49 13.72 5.02 8.88
N PRO A 50 12.59 4.72 9.56
CA PRO A 50 11.28 5.13 9.10
C PRO A 50 11.01 6.60 9.39
N LEU A 51 10.50 7.33 8.40
CA LEU A 51 9.94 8.68 8.56
C LEU A 51 8.60 8.79 7.84
N GLN A 52 7.64 9.46 8.44
CA GLN A 52 6.36 9.77 7.82
C GLN A 52 6.52 10.92 6.82
N MET A 53 5.88 10.78 5.65
CA MET A 53 5.60 11.90 4.76
C MET A 53 4.34 12.63 5.20
N SER A 54 4.17 13.88 4.81
CA SER A 54 2.86 14.54 4.85
C SER A 54 2.15 14.44 3.51
N ILE A 55 0.83 14.30 3.55
CA ILE A 55 -0.01 14.30 2.36
C ILE A 55 0.01 15.69 1.72
N THR A 56 0.29 15.74 0.44
CA THR A 56 0.32 16.99 -0.32
C THR A 56 -0.01 16.74 -1.79
N GLU A 57 -0.54 17.72 -2.46
CA GLU A 57 -0.69 17.71 -3.92
C GLU A 57 0.42 18.45 -4.66
N ASP A 58 1.32 19.11 -3.93
CA ASP A 58 2.46 19.79 -4.50
C ASP A 58 3.49 18.79 -5.04
N ILE A 59 3.62 18.76 -6.35
CA ILE A 59 4.49 17.81 -7.05
C ILE A 59 5.98 18.03 -6.72
N GLU A 60 6.39 19.27 -6.44
CA GLU A 60 7.80 19.57 -6.11
C GLU A 60 8.14 19.01 -4.71
N VAL A 61 7.20 19.09 -3.75
CA VAL A 61 7.35 18.48 -2.44
C VAL A 61 7.42 16.96 -2.57
N ILE A 62 6.55 16.36 -3.39
CA ILE A 62 6.55 14.90 -3.64
C ILE A 62 7.89 14.45 -4.25
N ARG A 63 8.40 15.18 -5.25
CA ARG A 63 9.74 14.93 -5.83
C ARG A 63 10.82 15.00 -4.78
N HIS A 64 10.76 15.97 -3.89
CA HIS A 64 11.73 16.13 -2.82
C HIS A 64 11.72 14.93 -1.85
N TYR A 65 10.52 14.43 -1.48
CA TYR A 65 10.42 13.19 -0.71
C TYR A 65 11.09 12.02 -1.43
N VAL A 66 10.81 11.83 -2.72
CA VAL A 66 11.41 10.75 -3.51
C VAL A 66 12.93 10.90 -3.63
N ASP A 67 13.43 12.12 -3.79
CA ASP A 67 14.88 12.38 -3.93
C ASP A 67 15.65 12.09 -2.65
N VAL A 68 15.14 12.48 -1.48
CA VAL A 68 15.84 12.29 -0.21
C VAL A 68 15.74 10.88 0.35
N ALA A 69 14.70 10.12 -0.02
CA ALA A 69 14.50 8.76 0.45
C ALA A 69 15.46 7.76 -0.20
N ASP A 70 15.85 6.72 0.54
CA ASP A 70 16.48 5.53 -0.02
C ASP A 70 15.44 4.51 -0.51
N GLY A 71 14.23 4.56 0.05
CA GLY A 71 13.07 3.76 -0.35
C GLY A 71 11.76 4.37 0.14
N ILE A 72 10.67 3.95 -0.50
CA ILE A 72 9.31 4.41 -0.19
C ILE A 72 8.46 3.20 0.23
N ALA A 73 7.61 3.39 1.23
CA ALA A 73 6.62 2.40 1.65
C ALA A 73 5.19 3.00 1.58
N ILE A 74 4.27 2.26 0.96
CA ILE A 74 2.84 2.64 0.88
C ILE A 74 2.01 1.55 1.57
N PRO A 75 1.40 1.85 2.73
CA PRO A 75 0.62 0.90 3.51
C PRO A 75 -0.79 0.67 2.95
N GLY A 76 -1.49 -0.26 3.56
CA GLY A 76 -2.91 -0.50 3.37
C GLY A 76 -3.80 0.65 3.84
N GLY A 77 -5.12 0.47 3.68
CA GLY A 77 -6.13 1.45 4.08
C GLY A 77 -7.44 1.31 3.30
N PRO A 78 -8.23 2.39 3.21
CA PRO A 78 -9.47 2.46 2.44
C PRO A 78 -9.27 2.06 0.97
N ASP A 79 -10.36 1.73 0.27
CA ASP A 79 -10.29 1.34 -1.14
C ASP A 79 -9.74 2.45 -2.04
N VAL A 80 -9.14 2.05 -3.15
CA VAL A 80 -8.83 2.96 -4.25
C VAL A 80 -10.11 3.28 -4.99
N ASN A 81 -10.35 4.55 -5.33
CA ASN A 81 -11.55 4.97 -6.02
C ASN A 81 -11.67 4.26 -7.40
N PRO A 82 -12.78 3.53 -7.66
CA PRO A 82 -12.97 2.77 -8.90
C PRO A 82 -12.83 3.58 -10.19
N LYS A 83 -13.14 4.86 -10.15
CA LYS A 83 -12.98 5.76 -11.29
C LYS A 83 -11.53 5.90 -11.76
N ARG A 84 -10.57 5.57 -10.90
CA ARG A 84 -9.14 5.64 -11.23
C ARG A 84 -8.72 4.63 -12.31
N TRP A 85 -9.50 3.56 -12.52
CA TRP A 85 -9.28 2.59 -13.61
C TRP A 85 -10.47 2.45 -14.56
N GLY A 86 -11.40 3.43 -14.53
CA GLY A 86 -12.54 3.50 -15.46
C GLY A 86 -13.68 2.52 -15.11
N ASP A 87 -13.84 2.16 -13.86
CA ASP A 87 -14.96 1.36 -13.38
C ASP A 87 -16.10 2.30 -12.95
N ASP A 88 -17.16 2.34 -13.76
CA ASP A 88 -18.33 3.19 -13.51
C ASP A 88 -19.46 2.49 -12.74
N ARG A 89 -19.22 1.26 -12.25
CA ARG A 89 -20.21 0.56 -11.44
C ARG A 89 -20.46 1.34 -10.13
N PRO A 90 -21.70 1.27 -9.58
CA PRO A 90 -22.00 1.90 -8.30
C PRO A 90 -21.07 1.36 -7.19
N TYR A 91 -20.54 2.25 -6.38
CA TYR A 91 -19.72 1.93 -5.22
C TYR A 91 -20.05 2.88 -4.07
N ASP A 92 -19.71 2.48 -2.85
CA ASP A 92 -19.83 3.33 -1.67
C ASP A 92 -18.60 4.25 -1.56
N PRO A 93 -18.75 5.57 -1.79
CA PRO A 93 -17.62 6.50 -1.74
C PRO A 93 -17.00 6.62 -0.33
N THR A 94 -17.71 6.22 0.72
CA THR A 94 -17.17 6.26 2.10
C THR A 94 -16.09 5.20 2.34
N LEU A 95 -16.00 4.20 1.45
CA LEU A 95 -14.92 3.20 1.48
C LEU A 95 -13.62 3.71 0.86
N CYS A 96 -13.63 4.85 0.16
CA CYS A 96 -12.49 5.42 -0.52
C CYS A 96 -11.94 6.65 0.24
N CYS A 97 -10.67 6.97 -0.03
CA CYS A 97 -10.04 8.18 0.50
C CYS A 97 -9.39 8.97 -0.64
N GLU A 98 -10.13 9.93 -1.20
CA GLU A 98 -9.68 10.71 -2.36
C GLU A 98 -8.42 11.52 -2.07
N ILE A 99 -8.26 12.03 -0.85
CA ILE A 99 -7.06 12.76 -0.42
C ILE A 99 -5.82 11.89 -0.55
N ARG A 100 -5.90 10.64 -0.11
CA ARG A 100 -4.81 9.68 -0.26
C ARG A 100 -4.60 9.29 -1.72
N ASP A 101 -5.68 9.06 -2.47
CA ASP A 101 -5.58 8.72 -3.89
C ASP A 101 -4.83 9.82 -4.65
N CYS A 102 -5.22 11.09 -4.50
CA CYS A 102 -4.56 12.22 -5.16
C CYS A 102 -3.07 12.30 -4.86
N PHE A 103 -2.68 12.14 -3.61
CA PHE A 103 -1.28 12.14 -3.19
C PHE A 103 -0.52 10.91 -3.69
N GLU A 104 -1.03 9.72 -3.39
CA GLU A 104 -0.29 8.48 -3.62
C GLU A 104 -0.14 8.12 -5.10
N PHE A 105 -1.11 8.46 -5.97
CA PHE A 105 -0.92 8.31 -7.43
C PHE A 105 0.22 9.18 -7.96
N LYS A 106 0.33 10.44 -7.50
CA LYS A 106 1.45 11.32 -7.84
C LYS A 106 2.77 10.75 -7.30
N LEU A 107 2.77 10.29 -6.05
CA LEU A 107 3.93 9.68 -5.40
C LEU A 107 4.44 8.46 -6.19
N VAL A 108 3.56 7.51 -6.53
CA VAL A 108 3.93 6.33 -7.32
C VAL A 108 4.52 6.74 -8.67
N GLY A 109 3.92 7.71 -9.36
CA GLY A 109 4.46 8.21 -10.62
C GLY A 109 5.90 8.71 -10.49
N GLU A 110 6.21 9.49 -9.47
CA GLU A 110 7.57 10.01 -9.22
C GLU A 110 8.55 8.92 -8.76
N VAL A 111 8.09 7.97 -7.93
CA VAL A 111 8.89 6.81 -7.48
C VAL A 111 9.32 5.95 -8.67
N LEU A 112 8.38 5.64 -9.57
CA LEU A 112 8.67 4.85 -10.79
C LEU A 112 9.60 5.60 -11.74
N ARG A 113 9.38 6.91 -11.94
CA ARG A 113 10.25 7.76 -12.75
C ARG A 113 11.68 7.78 -12.21
N ALA A 114 11.84 7.91 -10.90
CA ALA A 114 13.14 7.95 -10.22
C ALA A 114 13.75 6.55 -10.02
N LYS A 115 13.03 5.48 -10.33
CA LYS A 115 13.43 4.08 -10.09
C LYS A 115 13.84 3.83 -8.63
N LYS A 116 13.17 4.45 -7.68
CA LYS A 116 13.41 4.25 -6.26
C LYS A 116 12.82 2.90 -5.80
N PRO A 117 13.45 2.23 -4.83
CA PRO A 117 12.83 1.08 -4.17
C PRO A 117 11.46 1.43 -3.62
N LEU A 118 10.46 0.60 -3.94
CA LEU A 118 9.07 0.78 -3.51
C LEU A 118 8.58 -0.51 -2.86
N PHE A 119 8.05 -0.39 -1.64
CA PHE A 119 7.36 -1.46 -0.94
C PHE A 119 5.90 -1.08 -0.75
N THR A 120 4.98 -1.96 -1.14
CA THR A 120 3.54 -1.74 -1.04
C THR A 120 2.86 -2.93 -0.38
N THR A 121 1.81 -2.65 0.41
CA THR A 121 0.97 -3.71 1.01
C THR A 121 -0.51 -3.40 0.84
N CYS A 122 -1.33 -4.46 0.69
CA CYS A 122 -2.79 -4.36 0.64
C CYS A 122 -3.23 -3.29 -0.37
N ARG A 123 -3.93 -2.23 0.08
CA ARG A 123 -4.32 -1.10 -0.76
C ARG A 123 -3.15 -0.49 -1.54
N GLY A 124 -1.97 -0.34 -0.94
CA GLY A 124 -0.80 0.19 -1.65
C GLY A 124 -0.43 -0.63 -2.89
N THR A 125 -0.56 -1.96 -2.83
CA THR A 125 -0.34 -2.86 -3.98
C THR A 125 -1.43 -2.70 -5.03
N GLN A 126 -2.68 -2.52 -4.60
CA GLN A 126 -3.81 -2.25 -5.48
C GLN A 126 -3.62 -0.91 -6.23
N LEU A 127 -3.24 0.13 -5.50
CA LEU A 127 -2.95 1.45 -6.06
C LEU A 127 -1.79 1.40 -7.07
N LEU A 128 -0.69 0.71 -6.75
CA LEU A 128 0.42 0.51 -7.69
C LEU A 128 -0.05 -0.17 -8.97
N ASN A 129 -0.89 -1.22 -8.86
CA ASN A 129 -1.44 -1.90 -10.02
C ASN A 129 -2.26 -0.95 -10.92
N VAL A 130 -3.12 -0.12 -10.32
CA VAL A 130 -3.91 0.88 -11.07
C VAL A 130 -3.01 1.96 -11.67
N ALA A 131 -2.04 2.46 -10.94
CA ALA A 131 -1.09 3.48 -11.41
C ALA A 131 -0.26 3.01 -12.61
N THR A 132 -0.08 1.69 -12.76
CA THR A 132 0.61 1.05 -13.91
C THR A 132 -0.37 0.56 -15.00
N GLY A 133 -1.64 0.96 -14.94
CA GLY A 133 -2.67 0.67 -15.96
C GLY A 133 -3.42 -0.64 -15.76
N GLY A 134 -3.31 -1.25 -14.59
CA GLY A 134 -4.11 -2.43 -14.20
C GLY A 134 -5.52 -2.09 -13.75
N THR A 135 -6.29 -3.11 -13.40
CA THR A 135 -7.66 -2.99 -12.85
C THR A 135 -7.80 -3.77 -11.55
N LEU A 136 -8.86 -3.47 -10.79
CA LEU A 136 -9.17 -4.16 -9.54
C LEU A 136 -10.53 -4.87 -9.63
N CYS A 137 -10.65 -5.97 -8.91
CA CYS A 137 -11.92 -6.55 -8.52
C CYS A 137 -12.32 -5.98 -7.16
N MET A 138 -13.46 -5.28 -7.12
CA MET A 138 -13.94 -4.60 -5.90
C MET A 138 -14.50 -5.55 -4.84
N ASP A 139 -14.81 -6.80 -5.21
CA ASP A 139 -15.39 -7.76 -4.27
C ASP A 139 -14.96 -9.19 -4.61
N VAL A 140 -13.96 -9.68 -3.90
CA VAL A 140 -13.40 -11.04 -4.05
C VAL A 140 -14.45 -12.14 -3.84
N PRO A 141 -15.37 -12.06 -2.86
CA PRO A 141 -16.45 -13.01 -2.73
C PRO A 141 -17.31 -13.15 -3.97
N SER A 142 -17.67 -12.03 -4.61
CA SER A 142 -18.44 -12.07 -5.88
C SER A 142 -17.63 -12.66 -7.03
N LEU A 143 -16.33 -12.40 -7.09
CA LEU A 143 -15.45 -13.02 -8.08
C LEU A 143 -15.38 -14.54 -7.87
N GLY A 144 -15.18 -14.98 -6.63
CA GLY A 144 -15.16 -16.39 -6.27
C GLY A 144 -16.44 -17.13 -6.65
N ALA A 145 -17.60 -16.51 -6.42
CA ALA A 145 -18.90 -17.06 -6.81
C ALA A 145 -19.03 -17.21 -8.35
N ARG A 146 -18.57 -16.21 -9.12
CA ARG A 146 -18.55 -16.26 -10.59
C ARG A 146 -17.66 -17.37 -11.15
N GLU A 147 -16.55 -17.68 -10.47
CA GLU A 147 -15.60 -18.73 -10.86
C GLU A 147 -15.93 -20.11 -10.24
N GLY A 148 -17.06 -20.24 -9.56
CA GLY A 148 -17.47 -21.49 -8.91
C GLY A 148 -16.62 -21.86 -7.68
N ARG A 149 -15.90 -20.90 -7.11
CA ARG A 149 -15.02 -21.07 -5.94
C ARG A 149 -15.74 -20.58 -4.68
N THR A 150 -16.37 -21.47 -3.93
CA THR A 150 -17.24 -21.12 -2.80
C THR A 150 -16.51 -20.82 -1.48
N GLN A 151 -15.18 -20.90 -1.41
CA GLN A 151 -14.44 -20.86 -0.15
C GLN A 151 -13.35 -19.79 -0.04
N TRP A 152 -13.47 -18.71 -0.80
CA TRP A 152 -12.54 -17.61 -0.65
C TRP A 152 -12.92 -16.75 0.56
N ARG A 153 -12.41 -17.12 1.72
CA ARG A 153 -12.51 -16.30 2.92
C ARG A 153 -11.30 -15.37 2.99
N HIS A 154 -11.50 -14.12 2.63
CA HIS A 154 -10.50 -13.05 2.76
C HIS A 154 -10.85 -12.07 3.88
N THR A 155 -11.74 -12.45 4.81
CA THR A 155 -12.28 -11.53 5.80
C THR A 155 -12.03 -11.98 7.23
N HIS A 156 -11.51 -11.05 8.03
CA HIS A 156 -11.67 -10.90 9.47
C HIS A 156 -10.78 -11.70 10.43
N VAL A 157 -9.81 -12.49 10.01
CA VAL A 157 -8.87 -13.07 10.97
C VAL A 157 -7.45 -12.64 10.64
N LEU A 158 -7.00 -11.56 11.29
CA LEU A 158 -5.70 -10.95 11.02
C LEU A 158 -4.51 -11.85 11.39
N ASN A 159 -4.70 -12.82 12.28
CA ASN A 159 -3.61 -13.60 12.85
C ASN A 159 -3.55 -15.06 12.38
N ASP A 160 -4.60 -15.57 11.74
CA ASP A 160 -4.63 -16.96 11.30
C ASP A 160 -4.40 -17.09 9.80
N PRO A 161 -3.54 -18.03 9.35
CA PRO A 161 -3.39 -18.34 7.95
C PRO A 161 -4.70 -18.87 7.38
N VAL A 162 -5.19 -18.27 6.28
CA VAL A 162 -6.48 -18.63 5.68
C VAL A 162 -6.36 -19.31 4.33
N HIS A 163 -5.23 -19.12 3.63
CA HIS A 163 -4.99 -19.79 2.34
C HIS A 163 -3.48 -19.88 2.02
N PRO A 164 -3.09 -20.86 1.19
CA PRO A 164 -1.73 -20.93 0.67
C PRO A 164 -1.49 -19.89 -0.43
N VAL A 165 -0.24 -19.47 -0.57
CA VAL A 165 0.26 -18.66 -1.69
C VAL A 165 1.43 -19.39 -2.31
N GLU A 166 1.35 -19.62 -3.63
CA GLU A 166 2.45 -20.12 -4.44
C GLU A 166 3.33 -18.96 -4.91
N VAL A 167 4.61 -19.05 -4.58
CA VAL A 167 5.59 -18.01 -4.90
C VAL A 167 6.26 -18.34 -6.24
N VAL A 168 6.27 -17.37 -7.15
CA VAL A 168 6.88 -17.55 -8.48
C VAL A 168 8.38 -17.81 -8.34
N PRO A 169 8.89 -18.92 -8.93
CA PRO A 169 10.32 -19.25 -8.91
C PRO A 169 11.18 -18.14 -9.50
N GLY A 170 12.32 -17.84 -8.88
CA GLY A 170 13.25 -16.79 -9.30
C GLY A 170 12.79 -15.36 -8.98
N SER A 171 11.61 -15.18 -8.39
CA SER A 171 11.09 -13.86 -8.04
C SER A 171 11.85 -13.20 -6.88
N LEU A 172 11.69 -11.88 -6.75
CA LEU A 172 12.18 -11.14 -5.58
C LEU A 172 11.56 -11.66 -4.29
N LEU A 173 10.26 -12.01 -4.34
CA LEU A 173 9.54 -12.54 -3.19
C LEU A 173 10.12 -13.89 -2.73
N GLU A 174 10.45 -14.80 -3.64
CA GLU A 174 11.12 -16.06 -3.27
C GLU A 174 12.43 -15.80 -2.55
N ARG A 175 13.26 -14.88 -3.06
CA ARG A 175 14.53 -14.49 -2.39
C ARG A 175 14.28 -13.89 -1.01
N ALA A 176 13.30 -13.00 -0.88
CA ALA A 176 12.95 -12.37 0.39
C ALA A 176 12.43 -13.39 1.42
N LEU A 177 11.79 -14.46 0.98
CA LEU A 177 11.28 -15.56 1.80
C LEU A 177 12.30 -16.69 2.01
N GLY A 178 13.58 -16.49 1.68
CA GLY A 178 14.62 -17.51 1.88
C GLY A 178 14.44 -18.78 1.03
N GLY A 179 13.80 -18.67 -0.13
CA GLY A 179 13.59 -19.77 -1.08
C GLY A 179 12.28 -20.55 -0.87
N HIS A 180 11.44 -20.15 0.08
CA HIS A 180 10.13 -20.79 0.26
C HIS A 180 9.20 -20.49 -0.91
N ARG A 181 8.61 -21.56 -1.49
CA ARG A 181 7.71 -21.48 -2.66
C ARG A 181 6.25 -21.69 -2.35
N LEU A 182 5.93 -22.14 -1.16
CA LEU A 182 4.56 -22.28 -0.66
C LEU A 182 4.52 -21.73 0.75
N ILE A 183 3.72 -20.70 0.96
CA ILE A 183 3.53 -20.09 2.26
C ILE A 183 2.05 -20.06 2.62
N GLN A 184 1.76 -20.11 3.91
CA GLN A 184 0.43 -19.84 4.42
C GLN A 184 0.32 -18.36 4.79
N THR A 185 -0.75 -17.71 4.35
CA THR A 185 -0.96 -16.28 4.60
C THR A 185 -2.33 -15.99 5.18
N ASN A 186 -2.41 -14.92 5.96
CA ASN A 186 -3.67 -14.31 6.36
C ASN A 186 -4.16 -13.36 5.26
N SER A 187 -5.45 -13.04 5.28
CA SER A 187 -6.06 -12.07 4.37
C SER A 187 -7.18 -11.31 5.07
N ALA A 188 -7.12 -9.99 4.96
CA ALA A 188 -8.11 -9.08 5.53
C ALA A 188 -8.43 -7.97 4.51
N HIS A 189 -8.96 -8.37 3.35
CA HIS A 189 -9.32 -7.46 2.27
C HIS A 189 -10.50 -8.04 1.46
N HIS A 190 -11.28 -7.17 0.83
CA HIS A 190 -12.37 -7.55 -0.07
C HIS A 190 -12.09 -7.21 -1.54
N CYS A 191 -11.11 -6.33 -1.79
CA CYS A 191 -10.65 -6.00 -3.13
C CYS A 191 -9.37 -6.76 -3.48
N CYS A 192 -9.18 -7.08 -4.75
CA CYS A 192 -7.93 -7.67 -5.24
C CYS A 192 -7.58 -7.16 -6.65
N VAL A 193 -6.36 -7.47 -7.08
CA VAL A 193 -5.93 -7.23 -8.46
C VAL A 193 -6.74 -8.12 -9.40
N ASP A 194 -7.29 -7.52 -10.47
CA ASP A 194 -7.99 -8.23 -11.56
C ASP A 194 -7.05 -8.37 -12.76
N ARG A 195 -6.77 -7.29 -13.47
CA ARG A 195 -5.79 -7.26 -14.55
C ARG A 195 -4.52 -6.55 -14.10
N LEU A 196 -3.37 -7.18 -14.32
CA LEU A 196 -2.07 -6.57 -13.98
C LEU A 196 -1.77 -5.35 -14.86
N GLY A 197 -1.21 -4.33 -14.22
CA GLY A 197 -0.55 -3.20 -14.89
C GLY A 197 0.78 -3.63 -15.54
N LYS A 198 1.36 -2.74 -16.33
CA LYS A 198 2.61 -2.99 -17.07
C LYS A 198 3.77 -2.24 -16.47
#